data_2454465abb48e65a8c90edb3ec6d9c96
#
_entry.id   2454465abb48e65a8c90edb3ec6d9c96
#
_cell.length_a   1.000
_cell.length_b   1.000
_cell.length_c   1.000
_cell.angle_alpha   90.00
_cell.angle_beta   90.00
_cell.angle_gamma   90.00
#
_symmetry.space_group_name_H-M   'P 1'
#
loop_
_entity.id
_entity.type
_entity.pdbx_description
1 polymer ?
#
loop_
_entity_poly.entity_id
_entity_poly.type
_entity_poly.pdbx_seq_one_letter_code
_entity_poly.pdbx_strand_id
1 'polypeptide(L)'
;VNIKQYLTGYNERGQAVMDNNMVYRIDRINVFPAYDPTVARTDSTFLSRLDTLYYRGLNIIYEKHPNLRPAILRQSVPLYPNYVYNSAQVNRAYTDLMSLGYFKSAKIAFVEQPRSVDVTNYVSFIGASADSTQTRFTKEGYLECNILCTPALKQSFKVDLEGSTTSSFYGLKATVGYQNRNIFRGAEALDVSFTAGYEFMKAPDAKKKRATEFGVTTGLTFPRFLVPWRTRRFRSVNQPKTKVELSVNFQDRPYYRRTLSSAGITYQWTNNRYSSFSLRPVDINVVDVNRLDSTFLGKTTNKYPVSYTHFRAH
;
A
#
# COMPACT_ATOMS: atom_id res chain seq x y z
N VAL A 1 -21.64 29.46 7.18
CA VAL A 1 -22.24 28.11 7.36
C VAL A 1 -22.96 28.15 8.70
N ASN A 2 -24.30 28.16 8.68
CA ASN A 2 -25.09 28.03 9.90
C ASN A 2 -25.09 26.59 10.34
N ILE A 3 -24.31 26.26 11.36
CA ILE A 3 -24.30 24.94 11.99
C ILE A 3 -25.56 24.90 12.88
N LYS A 4 -26.54 24.08 12.45
CA LYS A 4 -27.79 23.93 13.22
C LYS A 4 -27.48 23.12 14.49
N GLN A 5 -28.19 23.48 15.57
CA GLN A 5 -28.21 22.69 16.81
C GLN A 5 -28.77 21.30 16.51
N TYR A 6 -28.34 20.33 17.28
CA TYR A 6 -28.84 18.93 17.19
C TYR A 6 -29.69 18.60 18.41
N LEU A 7 -30.67 17.72 18.20
CA LEU A 7 -31.57 17.25 19.25
C LEU A 7 -30.81 16.26 20.16
N THR A 8 -30.66 16.60 21.44
CA THR A 8 -30.02 15.75 22.45
C THR A 8 -31.02 14.80 23.14
N GLY A 9 -32.30 15.22 23.21
CA GLY A 9 -33.36 14.46 23.85
C GLY A 9 -34.60 15.33 24.12
N TYR A 10 -35.45 14.85 24.99
CA TYR A 10 -36.62 15.57 25.47
C TYR A 10 -36.49 15.74 26.98
N ASN A 11 -36.85 16.90 27.49
CA ASN A 11 -36.93 17.14 28.94
C ASN A 11 -38.16 16.46 29.54
N GLU A 12 -38.28 16.47 30.88
CA GLU A 12 -39.43 15.92 31.62
C GLU A 12 -40.80 16.51 31.20
N ARG A 13 -40.78 17.65 30.53
CA ARG A 13 -41.99 18.31 30.03
C ARG A 13 -42.26 18.01 28.54
N GLY A 14 -41.50 17.06 27.94
CA GLY A 14 -41.64 16.69 26.53
C GLY A 14 -41.14 17.73 25.51
N GLN A 15 -40.39 18.73 25.95
CA GLN A 15 -39.80 19.74 25.05
C GLN A 15 -38.45 19.24 24.52
N ALA A 16 -38.18 19.49 23.23
CA ALA A 16 -36.95 19.17 22.60
C ALA A 16 -35.76 19.93 23.22
N VAL A 17 -34.79 19.22 23.73
CA VAL A 17 -33.51 19.76 24.22
C VAL A 17 -32.53 19.80 23.03
N MET A 18 -32.17 21.01 22.62
CA MET A 18 -31.23 21.26 21.52
C MET A 18 -29.88 21.64 22.11
N ASP A 19 -28.81 21.04 21.62
CA ASP A 19 -27.43 21.40 22.00
C ASP A 19 -26.65 21.92 20.78
N ASN A 20 -25.63 22.71 21.06
CA ASN A 20 -24.73 23.23 20.01
C ASN A 20 -23.74 22.16 19.59
N ASN A 21 -23.46 22.09 18.29
CA ASN A 21 -22.42 21.22 17.79
C ASN A 21 -21.07 21.55 18.43
N MET A 22 -20.42 20.52 18.99
CA MET A 22 -19.11 20.65 19.60
C MET A 22 -18.02 20.57 18.53
N VAL A 23 -16.92 21.29 18.75
CA VAL A 23 -15.70 21.14 17.97
C VAL A 23 -14.84 20.10 18.68
N TYR A 24 -14.60 18.97 18.03
CA TYR A 24 -13.77 17.91 18.59
C TYR A 24 -12.31 18.08 18.18
N ARG A 25 -11.42 17.94 19.19
CA ARG A 25 -9.96 17.88 19.00
C ARG A 25 -9.46 16.48 19.34
N ILE A 26 -8.42 16.06 18.65
CA ILE A 26 -7.74 14.79 18.92
C ILE A 26 -6.79 15.00 20.10
N ASP A 27 -7.04 14.36 21.26
CA ASP A 27 -6.16 14.44 22.44
C ASP A 27 -4.93 13.55 22.24
N ARG A 28 -5.15 12.27 22.00
CA ARG A 28 -4.07 11.29 21.78
C ARG A 28 -4.40 10.33 20.67
N ILE A 29 -3.36 9.77 20.07
CA ILE A 29 -3.48 8.82 18.96
C ILE A 29 -2.73 7.55 19.35
N ASN A 30 -3.45 6.48 19.56
CA ASN A 30 -2.94 5.16 19.89
C ASN A 30 -2.99 4.27 18.64
N VAL A 31 -1.87 3.66 18.29
CA VAL A 31 -1.77 2.76 17.13
C VAL A 31 -1.37 1.39 17.63
N PHE A 32 -2.17 0.40 17.32
CA PHE A 32 -1.96 -1.02 17.63
C PHE A 32 -1.63 -1.77 16.32
N PRO A 33 -0.35 -1.86 15.92
CA PRO A 33 0.03 -2.42 14.61
C PRO A 33 -0.05 -3.95 14.54
N ALA A 34 -0.29 -4.61 15.65
CA ALA A 34 -0.41 -6.07 15.75
C ALA A 34 -1.65 -6.49 16.56
N TYR A 35 -2.76 -5.78 16.38
CA TYR A 35 -3.99 -6.07 17.09
C TYR A 35 -4.66 -7.33 16.55
N ASP A 36 -4.88 -8.30 17.42
CA ASP A 36 -5.69 -9.49 17.13
C ASP A 36 -7.00 -9.40 17.94
N PRO A 37 -8.15 -9.21 17.27
CA PRO A 37 -9.44 -9.12 17.96
C PRO A 37 -9.86 -10.41 18.67
N THR A 38 -9.33 -11.56 18.24
CA THR A 38 -9.62 -12.85 18.88
C THR A 38 -8.90 -12.95 20.21
N VAL A 39 -7.59 -12.66 20.23
CA VAL A 39 -6.77 -12.67 21.45
C VAL A 39 -7.28 -11.62 22.44
N ALA A 40 -7.60 -10.42 21.98
CA ALA A 40 -8.10 -9.34 22.83
C ALA A 40 -9.45 -9.65 23.51
N ARG A 41 -10.23 -10.59 22.96
CA ARG A 41 -11.51 -11.05 23.58
C ARG A 41 -11.32 -12.21 24.54
N THR A 42 -10.35 -13.09 24.30
CA THR A 42 -10.17 -14.33 25.06
C THR A 42 -9.16 -14.20 26.20
N ASP A 43 -8.22 -13.27 26.09
CA ASP A 43 -7.14 -13.07 27.06
C ASP A 43 -7.32 -11.74 27.81
N SER A 44 -7.79 -11.81 29.06
CA SER A 44 -7.97 -10.64 29.93
C SER A 44 -6.65 -9.97 30.32
N THR A 45 -5.51 -10.68 30.21
CA THR A 45 -4.17 -10.16 30.53
C THR A 45 -3.47 -9.55 29.32
N PHE A 46 -4.09 -9.58 28.14
CA PHE A 46 -3.50 -9.06 26.90
C PHE A 46 -3.06 -7.59 27.03
N LEU A 47 -3.90 -6.74 27.59
CA LEU A 47 -3.61 -5.32 27.75
C LEU A 47 -2.45 -5.03 28.70
N SER A 48 -2.20 -5.86 29.73
CA SER A 48 -1.12 -5.67 30.69
C SER A 48 0.26 -6.04 30.15
N ARG A 49 0.33 -6.75 29.01
CA ARG A 49 1.59 -7.13 28.36
C ARG A 49 2.01 -6.18 27.25
N LEU A 50 1.26 -5.09 27.05
CA LEU A 50 1.53 -4.14 25.98
C LEU A 50 2.49 -3.05 26.44
N ASP A 51 3.54 -2.85 25.66
CA ASP A 51 4.46 -1.72 25.79
C ASP A 51 4.05 -0.59 24.87
N THR A 52 4.38 0.65 25.25
CA THR A 52 4.06 1.84 24.46
C THR A 52 5.33 2.60 24.07
N LEU A 53 5.51 2.79 22.77
CA LEU A 53 6.57 3.63 22.21
C LEU A 53 5.97 4.95 21.70
N TYR A 54 6.38 6.06 22.30
CA TYR A 54 6.01 7.37 21.79
C TYR A 54 6.89 7.77 20.60
N TYR A 55 6.27 8.10 19.48
CA TYR A 55 6.97 8.59 18.29
C TYR A 55 6.19 9.70 17.59
N ARG A 56 6.68 10.94 17.69
CA ARG A 56 6.17 12.13 16.97
C ARG A 56 4.64 12.30 17.03
N GLY A 57 4.04 12.18 18.21
CA GLY A 57 2.60 12.34 18.43
C GLY A 57 1.78 11.06 18.24
N LEU A 58 2.41 9.93 18.05
CA LEU A 58 1.77 8.61 18.04
C LEU A 58 2.24 7.81 19.26
N ASN A 59 1.31 7.18 19.96
CA ASN A 59 1.56 6.11 20.91
C ASN A 59 1.46 4.79 20.14
N ILE A 60 2.58 4.13 19.90
CA ILE A 60 2.63 2.83 19.21
C ILE A 60 2.65 1.75 20.28
N ILE A 61 1.61 0.94 20.30
CA ILE A 61 1.37 -0.06 21.34
C ILE A 61 1.62 -1.45 20.75
N TYR A 62 2.53 -2.21 21.37
CA TYR A 62 2.99 -3.51 20.87
C TYR A 62 3.27 -4.47 22.03
N GLU A 63 3.25 -5.78 21.79
CA GLU A 63 3.45 -6.79 22.84
C GLU A 63 4.95 -7.09 23.03
N LYS A 64 5.79 -7.31 22.21
CA LYS A 64 7.20 -7.69 22.41
C LYS A 64 8.16 -6.72 21.74
N HIS A 65 8.00 -6.60 20.43
CA HIS A 65 8.82 -5.71 19.59
C HIS A 65 7.94 -5.10 18.50
N PRO A 66 8.15 -3.83 18.16
CA PRO A 66 7.43 -3.20 17.08
C PRO A 66 7.79 -3.90 15.75
N ASN A 67 6.79 -4.49 15.10
CA ASN A 67 6.96 -5.21 13.84
C ASN A 67 7.24 -4.28 12.65
N LEU A 68 6.85 -3.02 12.77
CA LEU A 68 7.08 -1.98 11.77
C LEU A 68 7.93 -0.85 12.36
N ARG A 69 8.71 -0.19 11.51
CA ARG A 69 9.42 1.02 11.89
C ARG A 69 8.43 2.12 12.22
N PRO A 70 8.58 2.84 13.35
CA PRO A 70 7.68 3.93 13.77
C PRO A 70 7.49 5.01 12.70
N ALA A 71 8.53 5.28 11.92
CA ALA A 71 8.50 6.27 10.85
C ALA A 71 7.47 5.94 9.75
N ILE A 72 7.25 4.66 9.44
CA ILE A 72 6.28 4.22 8.43
C ILE A 72 4.85 4.45 8.94
N LEU A 73 4.59 4.07 10.20
CA LEU A 73 3.28 4.34 10.83
C LEU A 73 2.99 5.85 10.87
N ARG A 74 4.00 6.67 11.24
CA ARG A 74 3.85 8.13 11.26
C ARG A 74 3.55 8.71 9.86
N GLN A 75 4.15 8.15 8.82
CA GLN A 75 3.90 8.56 7.44
C GLN A 75 2.48 8.22 6.99
N SER A 76 1.96 7.05 7.41
CA SER A 76 0.64 6.55 7.02
C SER A 76 -0.52 7.10 7.86
N VAL A 77 -0.23 7.73 8.99
CA VAL A 77 -1.27 8.32 9.87
C VAL A 77 -1.12 9.84 9.89
N PRO A 78 -1.77 10.60 9.00
CA PRO A 78 -1.67 12.07 8.93
C PRO A 78 -2.51 12.79 9.99
N LEU A 79 -2.75 12.16 11.13
CA LEU A 79 -3.43 12.74 12.29
C LEU A 79 -2.41 13.27 13.30
N TYR A 80 -2.73 14.37 13.97
CA TYR A 80 -1.85 14.99 14.97
C TYR A 80 -2.64 15.33 16.24
N PRO A 81 -2.03 15.18 17.43
CA PRO A 81 -2.63 15.64 18.68
C PRO A 81 -2.94 17.14 18.63
N ASN A 82 -3.97 17.56 19.34
CA ASN A 82 -4.50 18.94 19.42
C ASN A 82 -5.08 19.52 18.13
N TYR A 83 -5.10 18.76 17.02
CA TYR A 83 -5.77 19.20 15.78
C TYR A 83 -7.26 18.91 15.83
N VAL A 84 -8.03 19.74 15.15
CA VAL A 84 -9.46 19.55 14.99
C VAL A 84 -9.73 18.27 14.21
N TYR A 85 -10.69 17.49 14.67
CA TYR A 85 -11.14 16.28 13.99
C TYR A 85 -11.56 16.58 12.53
N ASN A 86 -11.04 15.81 11.61
CA ASN A 86 -11.37 15.90 10.21
C ASN A 86 -11.55 14.51 9.61
N SER A 87 -12.77 14.20 9.18
CA SER A 87 -13.10 12.88 8.61
C SER A 87 -12.32 12.57 7.34
N ALA A 88 -11.95 13.56 6.52
CA ALA A 88 -11.14 13.36 5.33
C ALA A 88 -9.72 12.88 5.70
N GLN A 89 -9.13 13.42 6.78
CA GLN A 89 -7.82 12.97 7.27
C GLN A 89 -7.89 11.56 7.87
N VAL A 90 -8.99 11.21 8.53
CA VAL A 90 -9.24 9.86 9.07
C VAL A 90 -9.34 8.84 7.93
N ASN A 91 -10.13 9.16 6.90
CA ASN A 91 -10.26 8.32 5.71
C ASN A 91 -8.92 8.16 4.98
N ARG A 92 -8.12 9.23 4.92
CA ARG A 92 -6.77 9.17 4.37
C ARG A 92 -5.87 8.26 5.20
N ALA A 93 -5.89 8.38 6.53
CA ALA A 93 -5.12 7.50 7.41
C ALA A 93 -5.46 6.02 7.18
N TYR A 94 -6.76 5.70 7.09
CA TYR A 94 -7.22 4.35 6.76
C TYR A 94 -6.67 3.87 5.42
N THR A 95 -6.82 4.68 4.38
CA THR A 95 -6.39 4.33 3.02
C THR A 95 -4.87 4.17 2.93
N ASP A 96 -4.11 5.06 3.57
CA ASP A 96 -2.65 5.00 3.57
C ASP A 96 -2.13 3.78 4.35
N LEU A 97 -2.74 3.44 5.50
CA LEU A 97 -2.42 2.22 6.26
C LEU A 97 -2.69 0.95 5.44
N MET A 98 -3.87 0.86 4.79
CA MET A 98 -4.21 -0.30 3.97
C MET A 98 -3.33 -0.41 2.72
N SER A 99 -2.89 0.72 2.17
CA SER A 99 -2.00 0.74 0.99
C SER A 99 -0.60 0.17 1.24
N LEU A 100 -0.16 0.06 2.50
CA LEU A 100 1.09 -0.59 2.86
C LEU A 100 1.12 -2.07 2.45
N GLY A 101 -0.05 -2.72 2.28
CA GLY A 101 -0.15 -4.15 1.97
C GLY A 101 0.30 -5.08 3.10
N TYR A 102 0.68 -4.51 4.24
CA TYR A 102 1.09 -5.23 5.45
C TYR A 102 -0.10 -5.60 6.34
N PHE A 103 -1.16 -4.78 6.35
CA PHE A 103 -2.35 -4.99 7.17
C PHE A 103 -3.45 -5.70 6.37
N LYS A 104 -4.11 -6.66 7.02
CA LYS A 104 -5.33 -7.30 6.53
C LYS A 104 -6.56 -6.41 6.73
N SER A 105 -6.60 -5.71 7.87
CA SER A 105 -7.66 -4.77 8.21
C SER A 105 -7.14 -3.68 9.13
N ALA A 106 -7.78 -2.52 9.08
CA ALA A 106 -7.58 -1.43 10.03
C ALA A 106 -8.93 -0.91 10.49
N LYS A 107 -9.06 -0.60 11.78
CA LYS A 107 -10.24 0.02 12.37
C LYS A 107 -9.80 1.27 13.12
N ILE A 108 -10.38 2.41 12.79
CA ILE A 108 -10.13 3.67 13.49
C ILE A 108 -11.37 3.95 14.33
N ALA A 109 -11.21 3.98 15.64
CA ALA A 109 -12.27 4.25 16.60
C ALA A 109 -11.91 5.50 17.42
N PHE A 110 -12.93 6.27 17.74
CA PHE A 110 -12.80 7.45 18.59
C PHE A 110 -13.58 7.23 19.87
N VAL A 111 -12.95 7.60 20.98
CA VAL A 111 -13.56 7.55 22.31
C VAL A 111 -13.54 8.98 22.84
N GLU A 112 -14.70 9.49 23.22
CA GLU A 112 -14.82 10.79 23.84
C GLU A 112 -14.23 10.77 25.24
N GLN A 113 -13.36 11.74 25.53
CA GLN A 113 -12.75 11.90 26.84
C GLN A 113 -13.65 12.82 27.69
N PRO A 114 -13.85 12.53 28.99
CA PRO A 114 -14.73 13.33 29.85
C PRO A 114 -14.16 14.71 30.19
N ARG A 115 -13.32 15.28 29.36
CA ARG A 115 -12.64 16.54 29.53
C ARG A 115 -13.21 17.57 28.54
N SER A 116 -14.40 18.11 28.85
CA SER A 116 -14.90 19.27 28.13
C SER A 116 -14.36 20.53 28.80
N VAL A 117 -13.73 21.38 28.02
CA VAL A 117 -13.30 22.71 28.46
C VAL A 117 -14.21 23.74 27.77
N ASP A 118 -14.95 24.50 28.57
CA ASP A 118 -15.69 25.65 28.04
C ASP A 118 -14.69 26.75 27.72
N VAL A 119 -14.32 26.89 26.48
CA VAL A 119 -13.41 27.95 26.02
C VAL A 119 -14.21 29.19 25.73
N THR A 120 -14.18 30.14 26.66
CA THR A 120 -14.71 31.48 26.46
C THR A 120 -13.68 32.29 25.68
N ASN A 121 -13.86 32.40 24.37
CA ASN A 121 -13.03 33.30 23.57
C ASN A 121 -13.51 34.73 23.76
N TYR A 122 -12.83 35.47 24.61
CA TYR A 122 -12.99 36.94 24.66
C TYR A 122 -12.29 37.51 23.42
N VAL A 123 -13.09 37.82 22.38
CA VAL A 123 -12.63 38.72 21.31
C VAL A 123 -12.97 40.13 21.72
N SER A 124 -12.07 40.80 22.45
CA SER A 124 -12.18 42.24 22.69
C SER A 124 -11.72 43.00 21.44
N PHE A 125 -12.65 43.43 20.64
CA PHE A 125 -12.37 44.43 19.60
C PHE A 125 -12.21 45.79 20.28
N ILE A 126 -11.01 46.34 20.29
CA ILE A 126 -10.74 47.70 20.65
C ILE A 126 -11.39 48.59 19.57
N GLY A 127 -12.55 49.16 19.87
CA GLY A 127 -13.21 50.16 19.01
C GLY A 127 -14.65 49.91 18.57
N ALA A 128 -15.32 48.86 19.04
CA ALA A 128 -16.74 48.66 18.77
C ALA A 128 -17.60 49.09 19.99
N SER A 129 -18.59 49.92 19.76
CA SER A 129 -19.57 50.39 20.75
C SER A 129 -20.24 49.22 21.48
N ALA A 130 -20.56 49.44 22.75
CA ALA A 130 -20.91 48.51 23.81
C ALA A 130 -22.18 47.65 23.63
N ASP A 131 -22.71 47.45 22.43
CA ASP A 131 -24.06 46.88 22.26
C ASP A 131 -24.07 45.51 21.52
N SER A 132 -22.94 44.88 21.28
CA SER A 132 -22.94 43.55 20.66
C SER A 132 -21.81 42.64 21.15
N THR A 133 -21.77 42.35 22.44
CA THR A 133 -21.02 41.22 22.99
C THR A 133 -21.77 39.93 22.67
N GLN A 134 -21.64 39.44 21.43
CA GLN A 134 -21.96 38.04 21.15
C GLN A 134 -20.88 37.17 21.73
N THR A 135 -21.08 36.70 22.94
CA THR A 135 -20.29 35.65 23.57
C THR A 135 -20.55 34.36 22.79
N ARG A 136 -19.65 34.03 21.88
CA ARG A 136 -19.75 32.79 21.13
C ARG A 136 -19.13 31.69 21.99
N PHE A 137 -19.94 31.00 22.76
CA PHE A 137 -19.54 29.81 23.49
C PHE A 137 -19.30 28.67 22.47
N THR A 138 -18.05 28.28 22.29
CA THR A 138 -17.72 27.09 21.52
C THR A 138 -17.31 26.00 22.50
N LYS A 139 -18.16 25.01 22.67
CA LYS A 139 -17.89 23.85 23.51
C LYS A 139 -16.90 22.95 22.75
N GLU A 140 -15.72 22.72 23.29
CA GLU A 140 -14.71 21.84 22.72
C GLU A 140 -14.76 20.47 23.42
N GLY A 141 -14.79 19.40 22.62
CA GLY A 141 -14.66 18.02 23.07
C GLY A 141 -13.31 17.44 22.70
N TYR A 142 -12.86 16.45 23.46
CA TYR A 142 -11.58 15.78 23.23
C TYR A 142 -11.81 14.31 22.88
N LEU A 143 -11.13 13.85 21.81
CA LEU A 143 -11.24 12.49 21.30
C LEU A 143 -9.92 11.76 21.45
N GLU A 144 -9.97 10.57 22.00
CA GLU A 144 -8.89 9.60 21.91
C GLU A 144 -9.09 8.77 20.64
N CYS A 145 -8.08 8.77 19.76
CA CYS A 145 -8.09 8.03 18.50
C CYS A 145 -7.37 6.70 18.68
N ASN A 146 -8.08 5.58 18.55
CA ASN A 146 -7.55 4.23 18.64
C ASN A 146 -7.55 3.58 17.25
N ILE A 147 -6.36 3.33 16.71
CA ILE A 147 -6.13 2.72 15.40
C ILE A 147 -5.72 1.27 15.60
N LEU A 148 -6.65 0.36 15.37
CA LEU A 148 -6.48 -1.08 15.56
C LEU A 148 -6.18 -1.72 14.20
N CYS A 149 -4.95 -2.20 14.01
CA CYS A 149 -4.50 -2.80 12.75
C CYS A 149 -4.20 -4.28 12.94
N THR A 150 -4.87 -5.13 12.17
CA THR A 150 -4.60 -6.57 12.13
C THR A 150 -3.62 -6.87 11.00
N PRO A 151 -2.43 -7.41 11.28
CA PRO A 151 -1.46 -7.73 10.25
C PRO A 151 -1.95 -8.87 9.35
N ALA A 152 -1.58 -8.83 8.08
CA ALA A 152 -1.69 -9.96 7.17
C ALA A 152 -0.58 -10.98 7.45
N LEU A 153 -0.69 -12.17 6.90
CA LEU A 153 0.38 -13.15 6.95
C LEU A 153 1.67 -12.57 6.37
N LYS A 154 2.74 -12.62 7.14
CA LYS A 154 4.04 -12.06 6.73
C LYS A 154 4.58 -12.73 5.48
N GLN A 155 4.36 -14.04 5.36
CA GLN A 155 4.83 -14.86 4.24
C GLN A 155 3.65 -15.55 3.59
N SER A 156 3.69 -15.71 2.28
CA SER A 156 2.74 -16.49 1.51
C SER A 156 3.43 -17.22 0.37
N PHE A 157 2.95 -18.41 0.08
CA PHE A 157 3.35 -19.21 -1.06
C PHE A 157 2.16 -19.36 -2.00
N LYS A 158 2.44 -19.38 -3.28
CA LYS A 158 1.45 -19.59 -4.33
C LYS A 158 2.02 -20.61 -5.32
N VAL A 159 1.21 -21.58 -5.72
CA VAL A 159 1.56 -22.55 -6.76
C VAL A 159 0.47 -22.48 -7.81
N ASP A 160 0.88 -22.17 -9.03
CA ASP A 160 0.01 -22.15 -10.21
C ASP A 160 0.45 -23.24 -11.18
N LEU A 161 -0.49 -24.03 -11.65
CA LEU A 161 -0.30 -25.03 -12.70
C LEU A 161 -1.20 -24.66 -13.88
N GLU A 162 -0.58 -24.53 -15.05
CA GLU A 162 -1.27 -24.13 -16.29
C GLU A 162 -1.04 -25.16 -17.37
N GLY A 163 -2.11 -25.71 -17.93
CA GLY A 163 -2.09 -26.52 -19.14
C GLY A 163 -2.52 -25.67 -20.34
N SER A 164 -1.76 -25.68 -21.41
CA SER A 164 -2.06 -24.96 -22.64
C SER A 164 -2.05 -25.87 -23.86
N THR A 165 -2.93 -25.59 -24.80
CA THR A 165 -2.92 -26.26 -26.12
C THR A 165 -3.10 -25.22 -27.22
N THR A 166 -2.22 -25.30 -28.20
CA THR A 166 -2.30 -24.49 -29.42
C THR A 166 -2.33 -25.42 -30.64
N SER A 167 -2.46 -24.86 -31.84
CA SER A 167 -2.33 -25.64 -33.07
C SER A 167 -1.01 -26.41 -33.20
N SER A 168 0.06 -25.87 -32.59
CA SER A 168 1.42 -26.34 -32.74
C SER A 168 2.00 -27.03 -31.50
N PHE A 169 1.46 -26.78 -30.30
CA PHE A 169 2.02 -27.26 -29.02
C PHE A 169 0.96 -27.72 -28.03
N TYR A 170 1.36 -28.70 -27.21
CA TYR A 170 0.77 -28.95 -25.89
C TYR A 170 1.77 -28.46 -24.85
N GLY A 171 1.33 -27.65 -23.90
CA GLY A 171 2.19 -27.08 -22.88
C GLY A 171 1.70 -27.38 -21.49
N LEU A 172 2.65 -27.53 -20.57
CA LEU A 172 2.44 -27.52 -19.12
C LEU A 172 3.41 -26.51 -18.51
N LYS A 173 2.88 -25.61 -17.69
CA LYS A 173 3.66 -24.58 -17.01
C LYS A 173 3.34 -24.62 -15.53
N ALA A 174 4.37 -24.59 -14.71
CA ALA A 174 4.28 -24.49 -13.26
C ALA A 174 4.95 -23.20 -12.80
N THR A 175 4.30 -22.48 -11.92
CA THR A 175 4.87 -21.29 -11.28
C THR A 175 4.74 -21.40 -9.78
N VAL A 176 5.87 -21.24 -9.07
CA VAL A 176 5.93 -21.21 -7.61
C VAL A 176 6.31 -19.79 -7.20
N GLY A 177 5.41 -19.12 -6.50
CA GLY A 177 5.60 -17.77 -5.97
C GLY A 177 5.81 -17.77 -4.46
N TYR A 178 6.74 -16.96 -4.00
CA TYR A 178 6.97 -16.63 -2.60
C TYR A 178 6.84 -15.13 -2.40
N GLN A 179 6.08 -14.70 -1.40
CA GLN A 179 5.95 -13.30 -1.02
C GLN A 179 6.27 -13.11 0.46
N ASN A 180 7.08 -12.08 0.77
CA ASN A 180 7.30 -11.59 2.13
C ASN A 180 6.91 -10.10 2.20
N ARG A 181 5.93 -9.75 3.06
CA ARG A 181 5.34 -8.40 3.12
C ARG A 181 6.06 -7.42 4.03
N ASN A 182 7.14 -7.80 4.68
CA ASN A 182 7.85 -6.92 5.62
C ASN A 182 9.30 -7.38 5.82
N ILE A 183 10.07 -7.37 4.75
CA ILE A 183 11.42 -7.93 4.76
C ILE A 183 12.40 -7.08 5.62
N PHE A 184 12.28 -5.75 5.58
CA PHE A 184 13.16 -4.81 6.30
C PHE A 184 12.43 -4.04 7.40
N ARG A 185 11.27 -4.49 7.87
CA ARG A 185 10.43 -3.83 8.90
C ARG A 185 9.89 -2.45 8.49
N GLY A 186 9.85 -2.16 7.21
CA GLY A 186 9.29 -0.92 6.64
C GLY A 186 8.09 -1.18 5.74
N ALA A 187 7.40 -2.33 5.90
CA ALA A 187 6.35 -2.81 5.00
C ALA A 187 6.84 -2.96 3.55
N GLU A 188 8.14 -3.26 3.37
CA GLU A 188 8.67 -3.60 2.05
C GLU A 188 8.24 -5.03 1.69
N ALA A 189 7.62 -5.17 0.51
CA ALA A 189 7.21 -6.47 0.00
C ALA A 189 8.24 -7.02 -0.98
N LEU A 190 8.72 -8.23 -0.70
CA LEU A 190 9.54 -9.03 -1.61
C LEU A 190 8.66 -10.09 -2.25
N ASP A 191 8.64 -10.13 -3.57
CA ASP A 191 7.99 -11.15 -4.38
C ASP A 191 9.06 -11.89 -5.18
N VAL A 192 9.08 -13.21 -5.09
CA VAL A 192 9.99 -14.08 -5.89
C VAL A 192 9.14 -15.15 -6.54
N SER A 193 9.28 -15.33 -7.84
CA SER A 193 8.61 -16.39 -8.56
C SER A 193 9.55 -17.20 -9.44
N PHE A 194 9.37 -18.50 -9.40
CA PHE A 194 10.05 -19.47 -10.25
C PHE A 194 9.02 -20.06 -11.22
N THR A 195 9.34 -20.05 -12.49
CA THR A 195 8.49 -20.59 -13.54
C THR A 195 9.26 -21.69 -14.26
N ALA A 196 8.61 -22.84 -14.45
CA ALA A 196 9.10 -23.92 -15.26
C ALA A 196 8.02 -24.32 -16.28
N GLY A 197 8.36 -24.31 -17.54
CA GLY A 197 7.47 -24.66 -18.65
C GLY A 197 8.04 -25.79 -19.50
N TYR A 198 7.16 -26.69 -19.91
CA TYR A 198 7.47 -27.74 -20.86
C TYR A 198 6.40 -27.79 -21.94
N GLU A 199 6.81 -27.66 -23.19
CA GLU A 199 5.91 -27.73 -24.35
C GLU A 199 6.35 -28.85 -25.28
N PHE A 200 5.37 -29.58 -25.77
CA PHE A 200 5.55 -30.64 -26.76
C PHE A 200 4.99 -30.22 -28.11
N MET A 201 5.80 -30.28 -29.16
CA MET A 201 5.45 -29.86 -30.50
C MET A 201 4.68 -30.95 -31.23
N LYS A 202 3.57 -30.58 -31.86
CA LYS A 202 2.72 -31.46 -32.66
C LYS A 202 3.27 -31.77 -34.07
N ALA A 203 4.26 -30.96 -34.55
CA ALA A 203 4.77 -31.06 -35.91
C ALA A 203 5.60 -32.35 -36.15
N PRO A 204 5.31 -33.15 -37.19
CA PRO A 204 6.01 -34.39 -37.45
C PRO A 204 7.46 -34.20 -37.88
N ASP A 205 7.82 -33.07 -38.51
CA ASP A 205 9.12 -32.84 -39.18
C ASP A 205 10.18 -32.13 -38.32
N ALA A 206 9.88 -31.82 -37.07
CA ALA A 206 10.82 -31.12 -36.21
C ALA A 206 11.87 -32.07 -35.63
N LYS A 207 13.15 -31.77 -35.81
CA LYS A 207 14.27 -32.50 -35.23
C LYS A 207 14.21 -32.56 -33.69
N LYS A 208 13.72 -31.48 -33.05
CA LYS A 208 13.49 -31.39 -31.62
C LYS A 208 12.00 -31.10 -31.39
N LYS A 209 11.29 -32.02 -30.77
CA LYS A 209 9.82 -31.94 -30.56
C LYS A 209 9.41 -31.33 -29.23
N ARG A 210 10.37 -30.78 -28.48
CA ARG A 210 10.13 -30.24 -27.14
C ARG A 210 10.71 -28.84 -26.99
N ALA A 211 10.01 -28.01 -26.24
CA ALA A 211 10.51 -26.71 -25.77
C ALA A 211 10.49 -26.68 -24.24
N THR A 212 11.46 -26.05 -23.66
CA THR A 212 11.55 -25.85 -22.21
C THR A 212 11.74 -24.38 -21.90
N GLU A 213 11.11 -23.94 -20.82
CA GLU A 213 11.20 -22.59 -20.33
C GLU A 213 11.49 -22.63 -18.83
N PHE A 214 12.46 -21.82 -18.38
CA PHE A 214 12.76 -21.60 -16.97
C PHE A 214 12.89 -20.12 -16.72
N GLY A 215 12.17 -19.61 -15.72
CA GLY A 215 12.17 -18.20 -15.39
C GLY A 215 12.28 -17.96 -13.89
N VAL A 216 12.98 -16.89 -13.54
CA VAL A 216 13.01 -16.34 -12.19
C VAL A 216 12.66 -14.86 -12.27
N THR A 217 11.67 -14.44 -11.49
CA THR A 217 11.30 -13.03 -11.38
C THR A 217 11.36 -12.63 -9.91
N THR A 218 12.01 -11.53 -9.63
CA THR A 218 12.10 -10.96 -8.29
C THR A 218 11.63 -9.52 -8.32
N GLY A 219 10.70 -9.17 -7.43
CA GLY A 219 10.18 -7.83 -7.26
C GLY A 219 10.35 -7.35 -5.82
N LEU A 220 10.83 -6.14 -5.62
CA LEU A 220 10.92 -5.50 -4.31
C LEU A 220 10.14 -4.19 -4.35
N THR A 221 9.06 -4.13 -3.55
CA THR A 221 8.17 -2.97 -3.48
C THR A 221 8.37 -2.23 -2.17
N PHE A 222 8.68 -0.94 -2.26
CA PHE A 222 8.81 -0.03 -1.13
C PHE A 222 7.57 0.86 -1.04
N PRO A 223 6.95 1.06 0.15
CA PRO A 223 5.80 1.95 0.33
C PRO A 223 6.23 3.43 0.43
N ARG A 224 7.16 3.84 -0.39
CA ARG A 224 7.72 5.20 -0.46
C ARG A 224 8.45 5.41 -1.78
N PHE A 225 8.68 6.66 -2.15
CA PHE A 225 9.60 6.95 -3.24
C PHE A 225 11.06 6.78 -2.82
N LEU A 226 11.79 5.96 -3.57
CA LEU A 226 13.24 5.83 -3.50
C LEU A 226 13.86 6.74 -4.55
N VAL A 227 14.07 8.00 -4.20
CA VAL A 227 14.72 8.98 -5.05
C VAL A 227 16.00 9.50 -4.37
N PRO A 228 17.09 9.75 -5.11
CA PRO A 228 18.38 10.12 -4.53
C PRO A 228 18.39 11.53 -3.90
N TRP A 229 17.39 12.35 -4.19
CA TRP A 229 17.28 13.71 -3.64
C TRP A 229 16.13 13.83 -2.62
N ARG A 230 16.31 14.70 -1.61
CA ARG A 230 15.29 14.99 -0.59
C ARG A 230 14.10 15.74 -1.22
N THR A 231 13.05 15.04 -1.52
CA THR A 231 11.83 15.60 -2.09
C THR A 231 10.82 15.94 -0.99
N ARG A 232 10.96 17.11 -0.38
CA ARG A 232 9.91 17.65 0.50
C ARG A 232 8.57 17.85 -0.23
N ARG A 233 8.62 18.07 -1.54
CA ARG A 233 7.43 18.29 -2.40
C ARG A 233 6.50 17.09 -2.52
N PHE A 234 7.00 15.86 -2.39
CA PHE A 234 6.17 14.66 -2.51
C PHE A 234 5.44 14.24 -1.24
N ARG A 235 5.44 15.09 -0.21
CA ARG A 235 4.69 14.82 1.03
C ARG A 235 3.17 14.84 0.87
N SER A 236 2.68 15.49 -0.17
CA SER A 236 1.26 15.55 -0.51
C SER A 236 0.77 14.40 -1.40
N VAL A 237 1.68 13.58 -1.88
CA VAL A 237 1.36 12.43 -2.74
C VAL A 237 0.81 11.29 -1.90
N ASN A 238 -0.33 10.77 -2.33
CA ASN A 238 -0.99 9.66 -1.67
C ASN A 238 -0.41 8.33 -2.17
N GLN A 239 -0.14 7.42 -1.23
CA GLN A 239 0.27 6.03 -1.51
C GLN A 239 1.50 5.90 -2.44
N PRO A 240 2.60 6.61 -2.16
CA PRO A 240 3.79 6.52 -3.00
C PRO A 240 4.40 5.11 -2.89
N LYS A 241 4.69 4.49 -4.03
CA LYS A 241 5.35 3.18 -4.10
C LYS A 241 6.50 3.23 -5.09
N THR A 242 7.58 2.52 -4.77
CA THR A 242 8.67 2.23 -5.71
C THR A 242 8.77 0.73 -5.84
N LYS A 243 8.69 0.21 -7.05
CA LYS A 243 8.88 -1.20 -7.35
C LYS A 243 10.16 -1.38 -8.17
N VAL A 244 11.05 -2.23 -7.71
CA VAL A 244 12.23 -2.67 -8.43
C VAL A 244 11.99 -4.11 -8.85
N GLU A 245 12.12 -4.39 -10.14
CA GLU A 245 11.88 -5.72 -10.71
C GLU A 245 13.10 -6.19 -11.47
N LEU A 246 13.44 -7.47 -11.27
CA LEU A 246 14.46 -8.18 -12.02
C LEU A 246 13.85 -9.48 -12.50
N SER A 247 14.06 -9.84 -13.75
CA SER A 247 13.68 -11.14 -14.26
C SER A 247 14.73 -11.71 -15.22
N VAL A 248 14.85 -13.02 -15.17
CA VAL A 248 15.63 -13.81 -16.13
C VAL A 248 14.78 -14.96 -16.57
N ASN A 249 14.62 -15.11 -17.88
CA ASN A 249 13.85 -16.17 -18.50
C ASN A 249 14.70 -16.84 -19.57
N PHE A 250 14.90 -18.12 -19.40
CA PHE A 250 15.62 -18.98 -20.32
C PHE A 250 14.63 -19.82 -21.13
N GLN A 251 14.72 -19.74 -22.46
CA GLN A 251 13.86 -20.48 -23.37
C GLN A 251 14.69 -21.31 -24.34
N ASP A 252 14.48 -22.61 -24.32
CA ASP A 252 15.06 -23.54 -25.30
C ASP A 252 13.92 -24.11 -26.17
N ARG A 253 13.76 -23.54 -27.36
CA ARG A 253 12.76 -23.94 -28.35
C ARG A 253 13.42 -24.71 -29.49
N PRO A 254 12.67 -25.45 -30.32
CA PRO A 254 13.22 -26.25 -31.43
C PRO A 254 14.12 -25.46 -32.37
N TYR A 255 13.79 -24.20 -32.64
CA TYR A 255 14.43 -23.36 -33.64
C TYR A 255 15.43 -22.35 -33.04
N TYR A 256 15.32 -22.04 -31.75
CA TYR A 256 16.19 -21.08 -31.10
C TYR A 256 16.35 -21.36 -29.60
N ARG A 257 17.45 -20.88 -29.08
CA ARG A 257 17.69 -20.79 -27.63
C ARG A 257 17.97 -19.34 -27.28
N ARG A 258 17.21 -18.79 -26.36
CA ARG A 258 17.39 -17.41 -25.93
C ARG A 258 17.28 -17.25 -24.42
N THR A 259 18.01 -16.27 -23.94
CA THR A 259 17.90 -15.75 -22.57
C THR A 259 17.34 -14.36 -22.63
N LEU A 260 16.27 -14.10 -21.88
CA LEU A 260 15.63 -12.80 -21.72
C LEU A 260 15.94 -12.31 -20.31
N SER A 261 16.64 -11.21 -20.18
CA SER A 261 16.91 -10.58 -18.88
C SER A 261 16.24 -9.21 -18.86
N SER A 262 15.51 -8.90 -17.81
CA SER A 262 14.93 -7.57 -17.65
C SER A 262 15.18 -7.00 -16.28
N ALA A 263 15.35 -5.68 -16.23
CA ALA A 263 15.47 -4.90 -15.00
C ALA A 263 14.68 -3.62 -15.14
N GLY A 264 13.86 -3.29 -14.14
CA GLY A 264 13.02 -2.10 -14.20
C GLY A 264 12.79 -1.48 -12.84
N ILE A 265 12.59 -0.15 -12.85
CA ILE A 265 12.18 0.63 -11.69
C ILE A 265 10.88 1.34 -12.04
N THR A 266 9.86 1.16 -11.22
CA THR A 266 8.56 1.77 -11.42
C THR A 266 8.17 2.59 -10.18
N TYR A 267 7.79 3.84 -10.39
CA TYR A 267 7.19 4.71 -9.39
C TYR A 267 5.67 4.74 -9.58
N GLN A 268 4.92 4.54 -8.51
CA GLN A 268 3.46 4.57 -8.53
C GLN A 268 2.95 5.49 -7.44
N TRP A 269 1.90 6.25 -7.73
CA TRP A 269 1.22 7.10 -6.75
C TRP A 269 -0.20 7.42 -7.18
N THR A 270 -1.01 7.85 -6.22
CA THR A 270 -2.36 8.38 -6.44
C THR A 270 -2.41 9.87 -6.12
N ASN A 271 -3.06 10.67 -6.93
CA ASN A 271 -3.26 12.09 -6.66
C ASN A 271 -4.59 12.32 -5.93
N ASN A 272 -5.63 11.68 -6.41
CA ASN A 272 -6.98 11.74 -5.83
C ASN A 272 -7.66 10.36 -5.98
N ARG A 273 -8.95 10.31 -5.61
CA ARG A 273 -9.75 9.06 -5.69
C ARG A 273 -9.87 8.49 -7.11
N TYR A 274 -9.63 9.30 -8.16
CA TYR A 274 -9.89 8.94 -9.55
C TYR A 274 -8.62 8.83 -10.41
N SER A 275 -7.46 9.31 -9.90
CA SER A 275 -6.24 9.40 -10.71
C SER A 275 -5.09 8.64 -10.03
N SER A 276 -4.60 7.61 -10.69
CA SER A 276 -3.37 6.90 -10.34
C SER A 276 -2.33 7.09 -11.45
N PHE A 277 -1.09 7.23 -11.05
CA PHE A 277 0.04 7.45 -11.95
C PHE A 277 1.05 6.34 -11.78
N SER A 278 1.65 5.95 -12.89
CA SER A 278 2.76 5.00 -12.94
C SER A 278 3.83 5.54 -13.90
N LEU A 279 5.03 5.67 -13.41
CA LEU A 279 6.19 6.12 -14.17
C LEU A 279 7.29 5.06 -14.08
N ARG A 280 7.76 4.58 -15.24
CA ARG A 280 8.86 3.62 -15.35
C ARG A 280 10.06 4.30 -16.01
N PRO A 281 10.94 4.97 -15.25
CA PRO A 281 12.08 5.71 -15.80
C PRO A 281 13.19 4.79 -16.31
N VAL A 282 13.27 3.57 -15.77
CA VAL A 282 14.28 2.58 -16.16
C VAL A 282 13.56 1.30 -16.54
N ASP A 283 13.76 0.84 -17.76
CA ASP A 283 13.28 -0.43 -18.29
C ASP A 283 14.34 -0.99 -19.25
N ILE A 284 15.12 -1.91 -18.77
CA ILE A 284 16.23 -2.53 -19.50
C ILE A 284 15.81 -3.95 -19.86
N ASN A 285 15.79 -4.25 -21.13
CA ASN A 285 15.50 -5.58 -21.65
C ASN A 285 16.66 -6.05 -22.51
N VAL A 286 17.30 -7.13 -22.12
CA VAL A 286 18.41 -7.74 -22.84
C VAL A 286 17.96 -9.11 -23.35
N VAL A 287 18.13 -9.31 -24.66
CA VAL A 287 17.83 -10.57 -25.32
C VAL A 287 19.14 -11.13 -25.86
N ASP A 288 19.56 -12.27 -25.32
CA ASP A 288 20.69 -13.01 -25.82
C ASP A 288 20.24 -14.28 -26.54
N VAL A 289 20.61 -14.41 -27.81
CA VAL A 289 20.25 -15.55 -28.65
C VAL A 289 21.47 -16.43 -28.84
N ASN A 290 21.55 -17.49 -28.03
CA ASN A 290 22.71 -18.40 -28.01
C ASN A 290 22.71 -19.42 -29.15
N ARG A 291 21.57 -19.71 -29.76
CA ARG A 291 21.43 -20.65 -30.88
C ARG A 291 20.30 -20.24 -31.79
N LEU A 292 20.56 -20.23 -33.08
CA LEU A 292 19.60 -20.09 -34.15
C LEU A 292 19.78 -21.23 -35.15
N ASP A 293 18.72 -21.93 -35.53
CA ASP A 293 18.79 -22.98 -36.53
C ASP A 293 18.84 -22.36 -37.94
N SER A 294 19.90 -22.72 -38.71
CA SER A 294 20.10 -22.23 -40.07
C SER A 294 18.92 -22.55 -41.03
N THR A 295 18.21 -23.63 -40.76
CA THR A 295 17.02 -24.03 -41.55
C THR A 295 15.86 -23.03 -41.35
N PHE A 296 15.78 -22.39 -40.21
CA PHE A 296 14.78 -21.34 -39.95
C PHE A 296 15.12 -20.05 -40.66
N LEU A 297 16.41 -19.67 -40.70
CA LEU A 297 16.90 -18.52 -41.47
C LEU A 297 16.61 -18.67 -42.97
N GLY A 298 16.85 -19.85 -43.52
CA GLY A 298 16.60 -20.10 -44.98
C GLY A 298 15.13 -20.01 -45.39
N LYS A 299 14.18 -20.31 -44.46
CA LYS A 299 12.72 -20.18 -44.74
C LYS A 299 12.23 -18.74 -44.51
N THR A 300 12.90 -17.94 -43.71
CA THR A 300 12.48 -16.56 -43.35
C THR A 300 13.09 -15.51 -44.28
N THR A 301 14.23 -15.81 -44.88
CA THR A 301 14.99 -14.84 -45.71
C THR A 301 14.28 -14.51 -47.03
N ASN A 302 13.23 -15.23 -47.41
CA ASN A 302 12.57 -15.03 -48.71
C ASN A 302 11.41 -14.02 -48.72
N LYS A 303 11.02 -13.39 -47.60
CA LYS A 303 9.88 -12.44 -47.64
C LYS A 303 10.02 -11.13 -46.88
N TYR A 304 10.84 -11.02 -45.82
CA TYR A 304 11.02 -9.76 -45.08
C TYR A 304 12.42 -9.69 -44.46
N PRO A 305 13.28 -8.74 -44.84
CA PRO A 305 14.53 -8.49 -44.12
C PRO A 305 14.17 -7.85 -42.76
N VAL A 306 14.11 -8.66 -41.74
CA VAL A 306 13.97 -8.14 -40.36
C VAL A 306 15.35 -7.68 -39.93
N SER A 307 15.54 -6.37 -39.91
CA SER A 307 16.72 -5.74 -39.32
C SER A 307 16.75 -6.05 -37.81
N TYR A 308 17.76 -6.79 -37.36
CA TYR A 308 17.95 -7.19 -35.94
C TYR A 308 18.65 -6.11 -35.11
N THR A 309 18.57 -4.86 -35.49
CA THR A 309 19.12 -3.74 -34.72
C THR A 309 18.01 -2.81 -34.30
N HIS A 310 17.33 -3.13 -33.19
CA HIS A 310 16.52 -2.14 -32.49
C HIS A 310 16.90 -2.15 -31.02
N PHE A 311 17.97 -1.42 -30.70
CA PHE A 311 18.06 -0.73 -29.42
C PHE A 311 17.04 0.40 -29.46
N ARG A 312 15.94 0.28 -28.78
CA ARG A 312 15.00 1.36 -28.55
C ARG A 312 15.00 1.67 -27.05
N ALA A 313 15.81 2.66 -26.69
CA ALA A 313 15.61 3.37 -25.44
C ALA A 313 14.37 4.27 -25.60
N HIS A 314 13.40 4.09 -24.74
CA HIS A 314 12.27 5.00 -24.57
C HIS A 314 12.29 5.53 -23.14
#